data_647564415ee62130a1105970f5fd25ea
#
_entry.id   647564415ee62130a1105970f5fd25ea
#
_cell.length_a   1.000
_cell.length_b   1.000
_cell.length_c   1.000
_cell.angle_alpha   90.00
_cell.angle_beta   90.00
_cell.angle_gamma   90.00
#
_symmetry.space_group_name_H-M   'P 1'
#
loop_
_entity.id
_entity.type
_entity.pdbx_description
1 polymer ?
#
loop_
_entity_poly.entity_id
_entity_poly.type
_entity_poly.pdbx_seq_one_letter_code
_entity_poly.pdbx_strand_id
1 'polypeptide(L)'
;MGPRLTRVHAPIAMKSRPRPGQAAEIRFVVEANHIIDFAVDGMPAVLATPWLIWFMEHTAREAMLPHLEPTESTVGTLVDIEHLAPTPLGQIVNCRAQVLSSDGSQFLFKLEAFDEQEKIANGLHKLNVINKARFAGRVARKTKPE
;
A
#
# COMPACT_ATOMS: atom_id res chain seq x y z
N MET A 1 -12.31 -39.41 -3.94
CA MET A 1 -11.94 -38.00 -3.91
C MET A 1 -13.12 -37.17 -4.38
N GLY A 2 -13.72 -36.41 -3.48
CA GLY A 2 -14.73 -35.46 -3.87
C GLY A 2 -14.17 -34.36 -4.73
N PRO A 3 -14.99 -33.71 -5.60
CA PRO A 3 -14.54 -32.59 -6.40
C PRO A 3 -14.04 -31.50 -5.45
N ARG A 4 -12.85 -30.96 -5.74
CA ARG A 4 -12.41 -29.74 -5.08
C ARG A 4 -13.47 -28.69 -5.34
N LEU A 5 -14.15 -28.28 -4.27
CA LEU A 5 -14.95 -27.08 -4.33
C LEU A 5 -13.97 -25.95 -4.62
N THR A 6 -13.81 -25.60 -5.87
CA THR A 6 -13.23 -24.33 -6.24
C THR A 6 -14.06 -23.28 -5.50
N ARG A 7 -13.44 -22.60 -4.54
CA ARG A 7 -14.07 -21.43 -3.96
C ARG A 7 -14.33 -20.47 -5.11
N VAL A 8 -15.57 -20.45 -5.56
CA VAL A 8 -16.01 -19.42 -6.48
C VAL A 8 -16.00 -18.14 -5.66
N HIS A 9 -14.90 -17.43 -5.69
CA HIS A 9 -14.90 -16.05 -5.21
C HIS A 9 -15.88 -15.31 -6.09
N ALA A 10 -16.90 -14.70 -5.51
CA ALA A 10 -17.74 -13.78 -6.26
C ALA A 10 -16.80 -12.79 -6.97
N PRO A 11 -16.93 -12.61 -8.28
CA PRO A 11 -16.02 -11.74 -9.02
C PRO A 11 -16.07 -10.33 -8.43
N ILE A 12 -14.90 -9.74 -8.24
CA ILE A 12 -14.77 -8.33 -7.91
C ILE A 12 -15.29 -7.56 -9.10
N ALA A 13 -16.28 -6.70 -8.88
CA ALA A 13 -16.97 -6.00 -9.96
C ALA A 13 -16.12 -4.94 -10.64
N MET A 14 -15.40 -4.13 -9.88
CA MET A 14 -14.61 -2.97 -10.33
C MET A 14 -15.25 -2.19 -11.49
N LYS A 15 -15.21 -0.87 -11.45
CA LYS A 15 -15.72 -0.04 -12.55
C LYS A 15 -14.87 -0.20 -13.81
N SER A 16 -13.59 -0.35 -13.63
CA SER A 16 -12.59 -0.53 -14.68
C SER A 16 -11.35 -1.16 -14.07
N ARG A 17 -10.40 -1.58 -14.89
CA ARG A 17 -9.14 -2.14 -14.40
C ARG A 17 -7.99 -1.20 -14.76
N PRO A 18 -7.17 -0.78 -13.77
CA PRO A 18 -5.98 -0.01 -14.07
C PRO A 18 -5.03 -0.84 -14.94
N ARG A 19 -4.46 -0.20 -15.96
CA ARG A 19 -3.56 -0.85 -16.91
C ARG A 19 -2.12 -0.82 -16.40
N PRO A 20 -1.29 -1.80 -16.76
CA PRO A 20 0.14 -1.70 -16.54
C PRO A 20 0.69 -0.37 -17.03
N GLY A 21 1.51 0.29 -16.19
CA GLY A 21 2.05 1.61 -16.47
C GLY A 21 1.28 2.77 -15.87
N GLN A 22 0.01 2.60 -15.53
CA GLN A 22 -0.73 3.64 -14.81
C GLN A 22 -0.12 3.86 -13.43
N ALA A 23 -0.02 5.13 -13.03
CA ALA A 23 0.66 5.51 -11.80
C ALA A 23 -0.13 6.56 -11.03
N ALA A 24 0.13 6.63 -9.74
CA ALA A 24 -0.32 7.70 -8.86
C ALA A 24 0.85 8.21 -8.04
N GLU A 25 0.72 9.43 -7.52
CA GLU A 25 1.72 10.06 -6.68
C GLU A 25 1.07 10.70 -5.47
N ILE A 26 1.76 10.64 -4.33
CA ILE A 26 1.42 11.35 -3.10
C ILE A 26 2.66 12.07 -2.62
N ARG A 27 2.48 13.33 -2.19
CA ARG A 27 3.53 14.12 -1.56
C ARG A 27 3.17 14.34 -0.10
N PHE A 28 4.17 14.25 0.77
CA PHE A 28 3.99 14.56 2.18
C PHE A 28 5.23 15.26 2.74
N VAL A 29 5.03 16.02 3.82
CA VAL A 29 6.12 16.60 4.60
C VAL A 29 6.44 15.66 5.74
N VAL A 30 7.71 15.39 6.00
CA VAL A 30 8.13 14.60 7.17
C VAL A 30 7.87 15.43 8.42
N GLU A 31 6.86 15.04 9.19
CA GLU A 31 6.42 15.70 10.42
C GLU A 31 6.98 14.98 11.67
N ALA A 32 6.82 15.60 12.83
CA ALA A 32 7.35 15.07 14.08
C ALA A 32 6.84 13.67 14.44
N ASN A 33 5.62 13.31 14.03
CA ASN A 33 5.08 11.97 14.25
C ASN A 33 5.56 10.91 13.25
N HIS A 34 6.30 11.32 12.21
CA HIS A 34 6.79 10.42 11.16
C HIS A 34 8.25 9.98 11.38
N ILE A 35 8.93 10.52 12.39
CA ILE A 35 10.35 10.27 12.60
C ILE A 35 10.60 9.04 13.50
N ILE A 36 11.82 8.52 13.39
CA ILE A 36 12.27 7.43 14.28
C ILE A 36 12.27 7.90 15.73
N ASP A 37 12.08 6.96 16.67
CA ASP A 37 12.02 7.23 18.10
C ASP A 37 13.31 6.83 18.84
N PHE A 38 14.46 6.95 18.18
CA PHE A 38 15.77 6.56 18.69
C PHE A 38 16.57 7.77 19.23
N ALA A 39 15.88 8.80 19.73
CA ALA A 39 16.51 10.01 20.25
C ALA A 39 17.44 9.71 21.43
N VAL A 40 17.14 8.70 22.24
CA VAL A 40 17.98 8.28 23.37
C VAL A 40 19.35 7.78 22.93
N ASP A 41 19.48 7.32 21.67
CA ASP A 41 20.73 6.86 21.09
C ASP A 41 21.50 7.98 20.39
N GLY A 42 21.05 9.23 20.48
CA GLY A 42 21.67 10.38 19.80
C GLY A 42 21.42 10.41 18.30
N MET A 43 20.43 9.68 17.80
CA MET A 43 20.09 9.65 16.39
C MET A 43 19.40 10.94 15.94
N PRO A 44 19.71 11.44 14.73
CA PRO A 44 19.00 12.60 14.18
C PRO A 44 17.56 12.24 13.84
N ALA A 45 16.71 13.27 13.74
CA ALA A 45 15.29 13.14 13.40
C ALA A 45 15.14 12.86 11.91
N VAL A 46 14.87 11.62 11.56
CA VAL A 46 14.69 11.18 10.17
C VAL A 46 13.42 10.36 10.02
N LEU A 47 12.89 10.32 8.80
CA LEU A 47 11.69 9.56 8.45
C LEU A 47 11.84 8.08 8.85
N ALA A 48 10.89 7.59 9.63
CA ALA A 48 10.85 6.19 10.04
C ALA A 48 10.35 5.29 8.90
N THR A 49 10.98 4.13 8.74
CA THR A 49 10.62 3.16 7.67
C THR A 49 9.13 2.76 7.71
N PRO A 50 8.51 2.46 8.86
CA PRO A 50 7.08 2.13 8.88
C PRO A 50 6.18 3.24 8.32
N TRP A 51 6.52 4.50 8.57
CA TRP A 51 5.77 5.63 8.04
C TRP A 51 5.95 5.79 6.54
N LEU A 52 7.16 5.58 6.03
CA LEU A 52 7.41 5.56 4.59
C LEU A 52 6.54 4.50 3.91
N ILE A 53 6.49 3.29 4.46
CA ILE A 53 5.64 2.20 3.95
C ILE A 53 4.17 2.60 3.98
N TRP A 54 3.71 3.25 5.05
CA TRP A 54 2.33 3.72 5.16
C TRP A 54 1.96 4.65 4.02
N PHE A 55 2.80 5.62 3.71
CA PHE A 55 2.56 6.55 2.60
C PHE A 55 2.64 5.86 1.23
N MET A 56 3.56 4.93 1.05
CA MET A 56 3.69 4.18 -0.20
C MET A 56 2.47 3.28 -0.44
N GLU A 57 1.95 2.65 0.59
CA GLU A 57 0.73 1.85 0.52
C GLU A 57 -0.47 2.73 0.13
N HIS A 58 -0.59 3.92 0.71
CA HIS A 58 -1.63 4.88 0.36
C HIS A 58 -1.49 5.37 -1.09
N THR A 59 -0.28 5.50 -1.58
CA THR A 59 -0.01 5.89 -2.96
C THR A 59 -0.56 4.84 -3.95
N ALA A 60 -0.32 3.57 -3.68
CA ALA A 60 -0.87 2.48 -4.48
C ALA A 60 -2.40 2.46 -4.42
N ARG A 61 -2.98 2.70 -3.23
CA ARG A 61 -4.42 2.80 -3.06
C ARG A 61 -5.01 3.93 -3.90
N GLU A 62 -4.36 5.09 -3.96
CA GLU A 62 -4.80 6.22 -4.80
C GLU A 62 -4.93 5.82 -6.27
N ALA A 63 -4.01 5.00 -6.76
CA ALA A 63 -4.06 4.50 -8.14
C ALA A 63 -5.29 3.61 -8.38
N MET A 64 -5.82 2.98 -7.35
CA MET A 64 -6.95 2.05 -7.44
C MET A 64 -8.31 2.73 -7.28
N LEU A 65 -8.40 3.78 -6.47
CA LEU A 65 -9.68 4.38 -6.07
C LEU A 65 -10.62 4.72 -7.23
N PRO A 66 -10.15 5.31 -8.36
CA PRO A 66 -11.04 5.61 -9.48
C PRO A 66 -11.67 4.37 -10.14
N HIS A 67 -11.11 3.21 -9.91
CA HIS A 67 -11.52 1.96 -10.55
C HIS A 67 -12.44 1.09 -9.69
N LEU A 68 -12.64 1.48 -8.41
CA LEU A 68 -13.40 0.69 -7.45
C LEU A 68 -14.89 1.05 -7.44
N GLU A 69 -15.72 0.01 -7.26
CA GLU A 69 -17.13 0.23 -6.91
C GLU A 69 -17.24 0.71 -5.46
N PRO A 70 -18.36 1.38 -5.08
CA PRO A 70 -18.55 1.85 -3.70
C PRO A 70 -18.50 0.74 -2.64
N THR A 71 -18.79 -0.51 -3.04
CA THR A 71 -18.76 -1.69 -2.17
C THR A 71 -17.36 -2.28 -2.00
N GLU A 72 -16.37 -1.73 -2.68
CA GLU A 72 -15.03 -2.27 -2.76
C GLU A 72 -14.00 -1.39 -2.05
N SER A 73 -12.90 -2.02 -1.63
CA SER A 73 -11.74 -1.34 -1.06
C SER A 73 -10.48 -2.16 -1.37
N THR A 74 -9.34 -1.72 -0.89
CA THR A 74 -8.07 -2.42 -1.07
C THR A 74 -7.45 -2.78 0.26
N VAL A 75 -6.76 -3.91 0.30
CA VAL A 75 -5.91 -4.30 1.43
C VAL A 75 -4.54 -4.71 0.91
N GLY A 76 -3.49 -4.30 1.60
CA GLY A 76 -2.13 -4.70 1.28
C GLY A 76 -1.90 -6.16 1.64
N THR A 77 -1.19 -6.89 0.80
CA THR A 77 -0.88 -8.32 1.01
C THR A 77 0.62 -8.62 0.98
N LEU A 78 1.42 -7.76 0.37
CA LEU A 78 2.87 -7.90 0.36
C LEU A 78 3.53 -6.53 0.26
N VAL A 79 4.57 -6.33 1.05
CA VAL A 79 5.44 -5.15 0.98
C VAL A 79 6.87 -5.64 0.96
N ASP A 80 7.61 -5.27 -0.08
CA ASP A 80 9.03 -5.57 -0.22
C ASP A 80 9.74 -4.28 -0.63
N ILE A 81 10.24 -3.56 0.37
CA ILE A 81 10.75 -2.19 0.21
C ILE A 81 12.19 -2.11 0.71
N GLU A 82 13.05 -1.48 -0.09
CA GLU A 82 14.35 -1.01 0.36
C GLU A 82 14.27 0.46 0.71
N HIS A 83 14.64 0.82 1.94
CA HIS A 83 14.77 2.19 2.40
C HIS A 83 16.23 2.60 2.21
N LEU A 84 16.51 3.33 1.13
CA LEU A 84 17.86 3.53 0.60
C LEU A 84 18.63 4.68 1.25
N ALA A 85 17.92 5.69 1.75
CA ALA A 85 18.56 6.90 2.28
C ALA A 85 17.65 7.55 3.34
N PRO A 86 18.25 8.21 4.36
CA PRO A 86 17.48 8.91 5.38
C PRO A 86 16.95 10.25 4.86
N THR A 87 15.74 10.62 5.32
CA THR A 87 15.15 11.92 5.02
C THR A 87 14.95 12.71 6.29
N PRO A 88 15.51 13.92 6.42
CA PRO A 88 15.35 14.76 7.60
C PRO A 88 13.92 15.24 7.83
N LEU A 89 13.61 15.48 9.10
CA LEU A 89 12.39 16.19 9.49
C LEU A 89 12.23 17.49 8.69
N GLY A 90 11.04 17.74 8.17
CA GLY A 90 10.68 18.97 7.45
C GLY A 90 10.83 18.88 5.93
N GLN A 91 11.52 17.88 5.41
CA GLN A 91 11.63 17.73 3.95
C GLN A 91 10.34 17.14 3.35
N ILE A 92 10.14 17.44 2.06
CA ILE A 92 9.05 16.90 1.26
C ILE A 92 9.48 15.57 0.63
N VAL A 93 8.61 14.57 0.73
CA VAL A 93 8.79 13.27 0.08
C VAL A 93 7.71 13.09 -0.98
N ASN A 94 8.11 12.65 -2.17
CA ASN A 94 7.21 12.27 -3.24
C ASN A 94 7.23 10.75 -3.40
N CYS A 95 6.07 10.12 -3.21
CA CYS A 95 5.87 8.69 -3.43
C CYS A 95 5.18 8.46 -4.77
N ARG A 96 5.65 7.47 -5.51
CA ARG A 96 5.03 7.06 -6.77
C ARG A 96 4.75 5.57 -6.74
N ALA A 97 3.54 5.19 -7.14
CA ALA A 97 3.13 3.80 -7.31
C ALA A 97 2.69 3.57 -8.76
N GLN A 98 3.25 2.57 -9.40
CA GLN A 98 2.97 2.23 -10.79
C GLN A 98 2.49 0.79 -10.89
N VAL A 99 1.36 0.57 -11.56
CA VAL A 99 0.84 -0.78 -11.82
C VAL A 99 1.79 -1.52 -12.73
N LEU A 100 2.25 -2.68 -12.30
CA LEU A 100 3.09 -3.59 -13.10
C LEU A 100 2.26 -4.69 -13.76
N SER A 101 1.38 -5.32 -13.00
CA SER A 101 0.56 -6.43 -13.47
C SER A 101 -0.64 -6.64 -12.55
N SER A 102 -1.56 -7.46 -12.99
CA SER A 102 -2.70 -7.86 -12.19
C SER A 102 -3.08 -9.32 -12.47
N ASP A 103 -3.62 -9.97 -11.46
CA ASP A 103 -4.16 -11.32 -11.55
C ASP A 103 -5.46 -11.35 -10.72
N GLY A 104 -6.59 -11.32 -11.42
CA GLY A 104 -7.89 -11.23 -10.76
C GLY A 104 -8.02 -9.97 -9.93
N SER A 105 -8.21 -10.14 -8.63
CA SER A 105 -8.33 -9.03 -7.67
C SER A 105 -6.99 -8.53 -7.14
N GLN A 106 -5.89 -9.19 -7.49
CA GLN A 106 -4.55 -8.85 -7.01
C GLN A 106 -3.82 -7.96 -8.00
N PHE A 107 -3.21 -6.89 -7.47
CA PHE A 107 -2.46 -5.92 -8.27
C PHE A 107 -1.05 -5.78 -7.71
N LEU A 108 -0.07 -5.85 -8.61
CA LEU A 108 1.34 -5.66 -8.28
C LEU A 108 1.78 -4.27 -8.70
N PHE A 109 2.39 -3.56 -7.77
CA PHE A 109 2.90 -2.20 -7.95
C PHE A 109 4.40 -2.12 -7.79
N LYS A 110 5.02 -1.29 -8.63
CA LYS A 110 6.36 -0.75 -8.37
C LYS A 110 6.19 0.50 -7.51
N LEU A 111 6.92 0.56 -6.40
CA LEU A 111 6.94 1.72 -5.51
C LEU A 111 8.29 2.42 -5.56
N GLU A 112 8.26 3.75 -5.60
CA GLU A 112 9.45 4.60 -5.50
C GLU A 112 9.12 5.79 -4.61
N ALA A 113 10.13 6.28 -3.89
CA ALA A 113 10.01 7.51 -3.13
C ALA A 113 11.29 8.33 -3.27
N PHE A 114 11.10 9.65 -3.31
CA PHE A 114 12.18 10.63 -3.47
C PHE A 114 12.01 11.74 -2.45
N ASP A 115 13.08 12.13 -1.78
CA ASP A 115 13.08 13.36 -1.00
C ASP A 115 13.59 14.51 -1.87
N GLU A 116 13.92 15.64 -1.26
CA GLU A 116 14.36 16.83 -2.01
C GLU A 116 15.77 16.68 -2.59
N GLN A 117 16.50 15.63 -2.23
CA GLN A 117 17.88 15.41 -2.62
C GLN A 117 18.07 14.18 -3.50
N GLU A 118 17.36 13.08 -3.21
CA GLU A 118 17.66 11.79 -3.80
C GLU A 118 16.50 10.81 -3.72
N LYS A 119 16.66 9.68 -4.38
CA LYS A 119 15.75 8.54 -4.24
C LYS A 119 15.98 7.89 -2.89
N ILE A 120 14.93 7.77 -2.09
CA ILE A 120 15.01 7.25 -0.72
C ILE A 120 14.44 5.84 -0.56
N ALA A 121 13.65 5.37 -1.52
CA ALA A 121 13.09 4.02 -1.45
C ALA A 121 12.69 3.49 -2.81
N ASN A 122 12.74 2.17 -2.94
CA ASN A 122 12.09 1.46 -4.04
C ASN A 122 11.68 0.06 -3.60
N GLY A 123 10.76 -0.54 -4.37
CA GLY A 123 10.35 -1.92 -4.11
C GLY A 123 9.05 -2.29 -4.78
N LEU A 124 8.45 -3.34 -4.24
CA LEU A 124 7.23 -3.93 -4.76
C LEU A 124 6.16 -3.98 -3.68
N HIS A 125 4.92 -3.90 -4.13
CA HIS A 125 3.75 -3.98 -3.26
C HIS A 125 2.64 -4.71 -3.98
N LYS A 126 2.00 -5.65 -3.29
CA LYS A 126 0.77 -6.27 -3.76
C LYS A 126 -0.39 -5.82 -2.90
N LEU A 127 -1.51 -5.53 -3.55
CA LEU A 127 -2.77 -5.32 -2.86
C LEU A 127 -3.86 -6.18 -3.49
N ASN A 128 -4.89 -6.46 -2.71
CA ASN A 128 -6.10 -7.09 -3.19
C ASN A 128 -7.26 -6.09 -3.14
N VAL A 129 -8.08 -6.11 -4.18
CA VAL A 129 -9.39 -5.48 -4.14
C VAL A 129 -10.33 -6.46 -3.42
N ILE A 130 -11.05 -5.96 -2.43
CA ILE A 130 -11.97 -6.74 -1.61
C ILE A 130 -13.37 -6.14 -1.66
N ASN A 131 -14.37 -7.00 -1.44
CA ASN A 131 -15.71 -6.54 -1.13
C ASN A 131 -15.79 -6.25 0.37
N LYS A 132 -16.21 -5.04 0.74
CA LYS A 132 -16.22 -4.56 2.13
C LYS A 132 -17.05 -5.45 3.05
N ALA A 133 -18.24 -5.85 2.62
CA ALA A 133 -19.15 -6.67 3.45
C ALA A 133 -18.58 -8.07 3.71
N ARG A 134 -18.00 -8.69 2.68
CA ARG A 134 -17.39 -10.02 2.82
C ARG A 134 -16.16 -9.97 3.70
N PHE A 135 -15.36 -8.94 3.54
CA PHE A 135 -14.16 -8.71 4.37
C PHE A 135 -14.56 -8.49 5.84
N ALA A 136 -15.55 -7.64 6.09
CA ALA A 136 -16.08 -7.41 7.45
C ALA A 136 -16.61 -8.69 8.09
N GLY A 137 -17.30 -9.53 7.32
CA GLY A 137 -17.78 -10.83 7.78
C GLY A 137 -16.66 -11.78 8.20
N ARG A 138 -15.56 -11.79 7.42
CA ARG A 138 -14.36 -12.58 7.75
C ARG A 138 -13.70 -12.10 9.04
N VAL A 139 -13.59 -10.80 9.21
CA VAL A 139 -13.01 -10.19 10.43
C VAL A 139 -13.89 -10.48 11.64
N ALA A 140 -15.21 -10.36 11.49
CA ALA A 140 -16.16 -10.64 12.57
C ALA A 140 -16.04 -12.08 13.09
N ARG A 141 -15.79 -13.06 12.21
CA ARG A 141 -15.59 -14.46 12.61
C ARG A 141 -14.34 -14.66 13.49
N LYS A 142 -13.33 -13.80 13.36
CA LYS A 142 -12.13 -13.87 14.19
C LYS A 142 -12.30 -13.19 15.54
N THR A 143 -13.33 -12.36 15.71
CA THR A 143 -13.57 -11.60 16.94
C THR A 143 -14.70 -12.19 17.78
N LYS A 144 -15.35 -13.27 17.34
CA LYS A 144 -16.38 -13.95 18.12
C LYS A 144 -15.79 -14.53 19.39
N PRO A 145 -16.40 -14.29 20.57
CA PRO A 145 -16.03 -15.00 21.78
C PRO A 145 -16.29 -16.50 21.57
N GLU A 146 -15.41 -17.31 22.12
CA GLU A 146 -15.62 -18.77 22.19
C GLU A 146 -16.85 -19.12 23.03
#